data_8c4a47da3a417a26ef62b9acf73533e0
#
_entry.id   8c4a47da3a417a26ef62b9acf73533e0
#
_cell.length_a   1.000
_cell.length_b   1.000
_cell.length_c   1.000
_cell.angle_alpha   90.00
_cell.angle_beta   90.00
_cell.angle_gamma   90.00
#
_symmetry.space_group_name_H-M   'P 1'
#
loop_
_entity.id
_entity.type
_entity.pdbx_description
1 polymer ?
#
loop_
_entity_poly.entity_id
_entity_poly.type
_entity_poly.pdbx_seq_one_letter_code
_entity_poly.pdbx_strand_id
1 'polypeptide(L)'
;MNKIKVGVCFALCSLAAPSMAQYMWQEGDGTEKIDLREDIQYGVEMQGSFSKGKTPLWLNANKHGLSSLEKNNGYLRGSLVRPLSADSARRWAVGYGVDVAVPVNYTSHVVVQQAYVEARWLYGVLTAGAKEYPMELKNQSLSSGSQCLGINARPIPQVRLALPEYWTLPFGRGWLQLKGHLAYGMTTDDGWQHDFTKRQTKYCDHMLYHSKAGFLRIGNENAFCPLSIEMGLEMVAQFGGNAYRPIGDSMVQIPTEKNLKGFWHALSATGSDAGEGA
;
A
#
# COMPACT_ATOMS: atom_id res chain seq x y z
N MET A 1 26.24 -28.45 23.24
CA MET A 1 26.71 -27.28 22.46
C MET A 1 26.04 -27.32 21.09
N ASN A 2 24.95 -26.63 20.93
CA ASN A 2 24.23 -26.54 19.63
C ASN A 2 24.92 -25.48 18.76
N LYS A 3 25.54 -25.95 17.67
CA LYS A 3 26.13 -25.07 16.67
C LYS A 3 24.99 -24.38 15.90
N ILE A 4 24.85 -23.08 16.14
CA ILE A 4 24.01 -22.23 15.32
C ILE A 4 24.69 -22.12 13.94
N LYS A 5 24.08 -22.77 12.94
CA LYS A 5 24.53 -22.63 11.56
C LYS A 5 23.85 -21.40 10.98
N VAL A 6 24.60 -20.33 10.82
CA VAL A 6 24.19 -19.12 10.12
C VAL A 6 24.05 -19.44 8.64
N GLY A 7 22.84 -19.32 8.10
CA GLY A 7 22.60 -19.42 6.66
C GLY A 7 23.02 -18.13 5.97
N VAL A 8 23.87 -18.24 4.96
CA VAL A 8 24.26 -17.11 4.12
C VAL A 8 23.12 -16.85 3.13
N CYS A 9 22.44 -15.72 3.26
CA CYS A 9 21.51 -15.20 2.27
C CYS A 9 22.30 -14.42 1.21
N PHE A 10 22.31 -14.90 -0.03
CA PHE A 10 22.70 -14.09 -1.18
C PHE A 10 21.47 -13.31 -1.65
N ALA A 11 21.39 -12.04 -1.29
CA ALA A 11 20.52 -11.09 -1.96
C ALA A 11 21.25 -10.61 -3.21
N LEU A 12 20.83 -11.07 -4.38
CA LEU A 12 21.22 -10.43 -5.63
C LEU A 12 20.55 -9.04 -5.66
N CYS A 13 21.41 -8.01 -5.70
CA CYS A 13 20.96 -6.63 -5.78
C CYS A 13 20.05 -6.46 -7.00
N SER A 14 18.79 -6.12 -6.75
CA SER A 14 17.91 -5.58 -7.76
C SER A 14 18.49 -4.25 -8.24
N LEU A 15 18.73 -4.11 -9.54
CA LEU A 15 18.90 -2.82 -10.19
C LEU A 15 17.51 -2.18 -10.35
N ALA A 16 16.77 -2.09 -9.25
CA ALA A 16 15.60 -1.24 -9.17
C ALA A 16 16.12 0.16 -8.83
N ALA A 17 16.20 1.01 -9.83
CA ALA A 17 16.27 2.44 -9.54
C ALA A 17 15.06 2.76 -8.65
N PRO A 18 15.27 3.32 -7.44
CA PRO A 18 14.14 3.76 -6.63
C PRO A 18 13.42 4.84 -7.43
N SER A 19 12.24 4.53 -7.95
CA SER A 19 11.34 5.54 -8.47
C SER A 19 10.78 6.34 -7.29
N MET A 20 11.62 7.14 -6.67
CA MET A 20 11.20 8.25 -5.84
C MET A 20 10.60 9.25 -6.81
N ALA A 21 9.32 9.07 -7.12
CA ALA A 21 8.55 10.06 -7.85
C ALA A 21 8.41 11.29 -6.93
N GLN A 22 9.41 12.14 -6.94
CA GLN A 22 9.25 13.49 -6.44
C GLN A 22 8.33 14.19 -7.45
N TYR A 23 7.13 14.46 -7.03
CA TYR A 23 6.17 15.27 -7.76
C TYR A 23 6.65 16.72 -7.72
N MET A 24 7.51 17.11 -8.65
CA MET A 24 7.85 18.52 -8.82
C MET A 24 6.71 19.22 -9.55
N TRP A 25 6.06 20.12 -8.86
CA TRP A 25 4.99 20.95 -9.38
C TRP A 25 5.58 22.12 -10.16
N GLN A 26 5.58 22.06 -11.48
CA GLN A 26 5.85 23.21 -12.34
C GLN A 26 4.54 23.68 -12.95
N GLU A 27 4.25 24.98 -12.85
CA GLU A 27 3.14 25.60 -13.59
C GLU A 27 3.49 25.64 -15.09
N GLY A 28 3.05 24.62 -15.80
CA GLY A 28 3.12 24.60 -17.25
C GLY A 28 1.88 25.26 -17.86
N ASP A 29 2.01 25.72 -19.07
CA ASP A 29 0.99 26.41 -19.87
C ASP A 29 -0.25 25.52 -20.20
N GLY A 30 -0.24 24.24 -19.93
CA GLY A 30 -1.43 23.38 -19.92
C GLY A 30 -2.07 23.05 -21.25
N THR A 31 -1.51 23.45 -22.38
CA THR A 31 -2.10 23.33 -23.71
C THR A 31 -1.68 22.09 -24.50
N GLU A 32 -0.59 21.43 -24.13
CA GLU A 32 -0.14 20.20 -24.80
C GLU A 32 -0.97 18.99 -24.43
N LYS A 33 -1.28 18.16 -25.42
CA LYS A 33 -1.98 16.88 -25.21
C LYS A 33 -1.08 15.93 -24.43
N ILE A 34 -1.68 15.19 -23.47
CA ILE A 34 -0.97 14.14 -22.74
C ILE A 34 -0.78 12.96 -23.70
N ASP A 35 0.46 12.56 -23.95
CA ASP A 35 0.76 11.31 -24.65
C ASP A 35 0.97 10.18 -23.62
N LEU A 36 0.04 9.25 -23.60
CA LEU A 36 0.06 8.11 -22.68
C LEU A 36 1.13 7.06 -23.03
N ARG A 37 1.86 7.22 -24.12
CA ARG A 37 2.93 6.31 -24.56
C ARG A 37 4.33 6.79 -24.19
N GLU A 38 4.46 8.06 -23.80
CA GLU A 38 5.73 8.64 -23.38
C GLU A 38 6.06 8.29 -21.92
N ASP A 39 7.35 8.28 -21.61
CA ASP A 39 7.91 8.07 -20.27
C ASP A 39 7.50 6.76 -19.58
N ILE A 40 7.23 5.72 -20.34
CA ILE A 40 6.94 4.40 -19.80
C ILE A 40 8.24 3.78 -19.28
N GLN A 41 8.23 3.38 -18.02
CA GLN A 41 9.32 2.70 -17.35
C GLN A 41 9.03 1.19 -17.28
N TYR A 42 10.03 0.40 -17.59
CA TYR A 42 9.97 -1.06 -17.53
C TYR A 42 10.91 -1.54 -16.42
N GLY A 43 10.45 -2.48 -15.63
CA GLY A 43 11.25 -3.08 -14.57
C GLY A 43 11.19 -4.60 -14.64
N VAL A 44 12.32 -5.24 -14.36
CA VAL A 44 12.41 -6.69 -14.12
C VAL A 44 13.19 -6.90 -12.84
N GLU A 45 12.63 -7.69 -11.93
CA GLU A 45 13.24 -8.04 -10.67
C GLU A 45 13.21 -9.55 -10.46
N MET A 46 14.31 -10.10 -9.99
CA MET A 46 14.39 -11.50 -9.60
C MET A 46 14.93 -11.60 -8.17
N GLN A 47 14.24 -12.34 -7.33
CA GLN A 47 14.69 -12.64 -5.97
C GLN A 47 14.70 -14.14 -5.75
N GLY A 48 15.76 -14.63 -5.08
CA GLY A 48 15.86 -16.00 -4.57
C GLY A 48 16.27 -16.01 -3.12
N SER A 49 15.68 -16.89 -2.32
CA SER A 49 16.03 -17.10 -0.92
C SER A 49 16.20 -18.59 -0.65
N PHE A 50 17.33 -18.95 -0.06
CA PHE A 50 17.66 -20.32 0.28
C PHE A 50 18.06 -20.37 1.76
N SER A 51 17.40 -21.21 2.55
CA SER A 51 17.70 -21.31 3.97
C SER A 51 17.71 -22.75 4.45
N LYS A 52 18.49 -23.00 5.51
CA LYS A 52 18.51 -24.27 6.25
C LYS A 52 18.00 -24.03 7.66
N GLY A 53 16.85 -24.63 8.00
CA GLY A 53 16.18 -24.44 9.28
C GLY A 53 14.90 -23.59 9.14
N LYS A 54 14.51 -22.90 10.21
CA LYS A 54 13.35 -21.97 10.19
C LYS A 54 13.78 -20.65 9.58
N THR A 55 13.00 -20.15 8.61
CA THR A 55 13.23 -18.84 8.01
C THR A 55 12.92 -17.74 9.03
N PRO A 56 13.85 -16.82 9.31
CA PRO A 56 13.57 -15.70 10.20
C PRO A 56 12.49 -14.77 9.64
N LEU A 57 11.55 -14.35 10.49
CA LEU A 57 10.44 -13.48 10.08
C LEU A 57 10.90 -12.15 9.51
N TRP A 58 12.02 -11.60 9.99
CA TRP A 58 12.53 -10.32 9.49
C TRP A 58 12.98 -10.35 8.02
N LEU A 59 13.29 -11.53 7.47
CA LEU A 59 13.56 -11.68 6.03
C LEU A 59 12.33 -11.42 5.16
N ASN A 60 11.14 -11.50 5.76
CA ASN A 60 9.86 -11.31 5.08
C ASN A 60 9.28 -9.90 5.29
N ALA A 61 9.97 -9.06 6.08
CA ALA A 61 9.51 -7.71 6.35
C ALA A 61 9.80 -6.77 5.17
N ASN A 62 8.94 -5.76 5.01
CA ASN A 62 9.08 -4.66 4.05
C ASN A 62 9.20 -5.10 2.58
N LYS A 63 8.45 -6.12 2.20
CA LYS A 63 8.45 -6.68 0.83
C LYS A 63 7.09 -6.63 0.15
N HIS A 64 6.20 -5.79 0.62
CA HIS A 64 4.85 -5.64 0.08
C HIS A 64 4.11 -6.99 -0.12
N GLY A 65 4.35 -7.94 0.79
CA GLY A 65 3.74 -9.26 0.75
C GLY A 65 4.34 -10.23 -0.29
N LEU A 66 5.37 -9.85 -1.04
CA LEU A 66 6.13 -10.73 -1.92
C LEU A 66 7.20 -11.48 -1.13
N SER A 67 6.77 -12.35 -0.23
CA SER A 67 7.67 -13.13 0.62
C SER A 67 7.04 -14.45 1.00
N SER A 68 7.84 -15.45 1.37
CA SER A 68 7.39 -16.76 1.79
C SER A 68 8.19 -17.24 3.00
N LEU A 69 7.55 -18.03 3.85
CA LEU A 69 8.20 -18.71 4.98
C LEU A 69 8.87 -20.02 4.57
N GLU A 70 8.69 -20.44 3.32
CA GLU A 70 9.32 -21.63 2.79
C GLU A 70 10.85 -21.45 2.69
N LYS A 71 11.57 -22.55 2.91
CA LYS A 71 13.05 -22.54 2.98
C LYS A 71 13.70 -22.12 1.68
N ASN A 72 13.11 -22.53 0.57
CA ASN A 72 13.58 -22.20 -0.77
C ASN A 72 12.44 -21.50 -1.46
N ASN A 73 12.56 -20.21 -1.66
CA ASN A 73 11.52 -19.41 -2.30
C ASN A 73 12.15 -18.34 -3.19
N GLY A 74 11.34 -17.78 -4.04
CA GLY A 74 11.80 -16.71 -4.92
C GLY A 74 10.66 -16.22 -5.79
N TYR A 75 10.93 -15.19 -6.57
CA TYR A 75 10.01 -14.70 -7.59
C TYR A 75 10.73 -14.05 -8.76
N LEU A 76 10.07 -14.05 -9.89
CA LEU A 76 10.36 -13.18 -11.02
C LEU A 76 9.23 -12.17 -11.13
N ARG A 77 9.57 -10.89 -11.16
CA ARG A 77 8.62 -9.77 -11.19
C ARG A 77 8.89 -8.92 -12.43
N GLY A 78 7.83 -8.56 -13.15
CA GLY A 78 7.89 -7.66 -14.30
C GLY A 78 6.93 -6.49 -14.09
N SER A 79 7.38 -5.27 -14.35
CA SER A 79 6.58 -4.07 -14.19
C SER A 79 6.64 -3.15 -15.40
N LEU A 80 5.54 -2.46 -15.63
CA LEU A 80 5.38 -1.39 -16.59
C LEU A 80 4.67 -0.24 -15.89
N VAL A 81 5.30 0.94 -15.83
CA VAL A 81 4.77 2.09 -15.09
C VAL A 81 4.95 3.36 -15.90
N ARG A 82 3.88 4.13 -16.06
CA ARG A 82 3.95 5.54 -16.46
C ARG A 82 3.67 6.39 -15.23
N PRO A 83 4.69 7.11 -14.70
CA PRO A 83 4.52 7.90 -13.51
C PRO A 83 3.79 9.23 -13.80
N LEU A 84 3.17 9.82 -12.79
CA LEU A 84 2.58 11.16 -12.89
C LEU A 84 3.62 12.24 -13.19
N SER A 85 4.89 12.02 -12.86
CA SER A 85 6.00 12.93 -13.16
C SER A 85 6.26 13.10 -14.66
N ALA A 86 5.79 12.19 -15.51
CA ALA A 86 5.81 12.34 -16.96
C ALA A 86 5.12 13.63 -17.42
N ASP A 87 4.11 14.08 -16.68
CA ASP A 87 3.35 15.29 -16.96
C ASP A 87 3.58 16.36 -15.86
N SER A 88 4.77 16.44 -15.28
CA SER A 88 5.08 17.33 -14.14
C SER A 88 4.83 18.82 -14.43
N ALA A 89 5.09 19.24 -15.65
CA ALA A 89 4.88 20.63 -16.10
C ALA A 89 3.41 20.99 -16.39
N ARG A 90 2.47 20.05 -16.27
CA ARG A 90 1.06 20.24 -16.66
C ARG A 90 0.16 20.30 -15.44
N ARG A 91 -0.98 20.99 -15.55
CA ARG A 91 -2.02 20.98 -14.49
C ARG A 91 -2.66 19.62 -14.31
N TRP A 92 -2.73 18.82 -15.38
CA TRP A 92 -3.24 17.46 -15.40
C TRP A 92 -2.09 16.50 -15.66
N ALA A 93 -2.12 15.37 -14.98
CA ALA A 93 -1.23 14.27 -15.28
C ALA A 93 -2.01 12.96 -15.19
N VAL A 94 -1.62 12.00 -16.00
CA VAL A 94 -2.18 10.65 -15.98
C VAL A 94 -1.05 9.66 -15.79
N GLY A 95 -1.19 8.81 -14.78
CA GLY A 95 -0.27 7.71 -14.49
C GLY A 95 -0.99 6.37 -14.55
N TYR A 96 -0.26 5.32 -14.81
CA TYR A 96 -0.76 3.95 -14.71
C TYR A 96 0.38 2.99 -14.44
N GLY A 97 0.06 1.83 -13.91
CA GLY A 97 1.04 0.78 -13.69
C GLY A 97 0.42 -0.59 -13.66
N VAL A 98 1.20 -1.55 -14.18
CA VAL A 98 0.94 -2.97 -14.07
C VAL A 98 2.22 -3.65 -13.61
N ASP A 99 2.10 -4.54 -12.64
CA ASP A 99 3.21 -5.22 -12.02
C ASP A 99 2.76 -6.63 -11.63
N VAL A 100 3.43 -7.62 -12.19
CA VAL A 100 3.09 -9.02 -12.02
C VAL A 100 4.31 -9.80 -11.57
N ALA A 101 4.12 -10.63 -10.56
CA ALA A 101 5.13 -11.55 -10.06
C ALA A 101 4.71 -13.00 -10.26
N VAL A 102 5.68 -13.83 -10.64
CA VAL A 102 5.56 -15.29 -10.69
C VAL A 102 6.43 -15.86 -9.56
N PRO A 103 5.83 -16.18 -8.42
CA PRO A 103 6.56 -16.68 -7.27
C PRO A 103 6.75 -18.19 -7.34
N VAL A 104 7.76 -18.68 -6.62
CA VAL A 104 8.05 -20.10 -6.40
C VAL A 104 7.98 -20.39 -4.90
N ASN A 105 7.28 -21.45 -4.54
CA ASN A 105 7.01 -21.82 -3.14
C ASN A 105 6.31 -20.70 -2.35
N TYR A 106 5.19 -20.26 -2.91
CA TYR A 106 4.32 -19.23 -2.39
C TYR A 106 2.86 -19.67 -2.41
N THR A 107 1.97 -18.93 -1.80
CA THR A 107 0.54 -19.27 -1.71
C THR A 107 -0.20 -19.17 -3.06
N SER A 108 0.31 -18.39 -4.00
CA SER A 108 -0.28 -18.20 -5.33
C SER A 108 0.76 -18.45 -6.42
N HIS A 109 0.34 -18.94 -7.59
CA HIS A 109 1.23 -19.16 -8.73
C HIS A 109 1.56 -17.89 -9.53
N VAL A 110 0.63 -16.94 -9.52
CA VAL A 110 0.79 -15.62 -10.13
C VAL A 110 0.22 -14.58 -9.19
N VAL A 111 0.94 -13.49 -9.01
CA VAL A 111 0.54 -12.38 -8.17
C VAL A 111 0.49 -11.11 -9.01
N VAL A 112 -0.68 -10.53 -9.16
CA VAL A 112 -0.80 -9.15 -9.63
C VAL A 112 -0.46 -8.26 -8.45
N GLN A 113 0.76 -7.74 -8.44
CA GLN A 113 1.27 -6.94 -7.33
C GLN A 113 0.73 -5.52 -7.38
N GLN A 114 0.71 -4.94 -8.58
CA GLN A 114 0.11 -3.64 -8.82
C GLN A 114 -0.69 -3.66 -10.12
N ALA A 115 -1.84 -3.03 -10.10
CA ALA A 115 -2.63 -2.70 -11.29
C ALA A 115 -3.45 -1.47 -10.96
N TYR A 116 -3.08 -0.31 -11.50
CA TYR A 116 -3.72 0.95 -11.16
C TYR A 116 -3.70 1.95 -12.31
N VAL A 117 -4.62 2.89 -12.20
CA VAL A 117 -4.62 4.14 -12.96
C VAL A 117 -4.73 5.30 -11.98
N GLU A 118 -4.10 6.40 -12.32
CA GLU A 118 -4.14 7.60 -11.48
C GLU A 118 -4.22 8.87 -12.32
N ALA A 119 -4.91 9.84 -11.81
CA ALA A 119 -5.05 11.16 -12.41
C ALA A 119 -4.74 12.23 -11.36
N ARG A 120 -3.87 13.16 -11.72
CA ARG A 120 -3.58 14.35 -10.94
C ARG A 120 -4.30 15.54 -11.53
N TRP A 121 -4.89 16.33 -10.65
CA TRP A 121 -5.39 17.66 -10.97
C TRP A 121 -4.91 18.64 -9.92
N LEU A 122 -4.08 19.61 -10.33
CA LEU A 122 -3.39 20.53 -9.42
C LEU A 122 -2.62 19.73 -8.35
N TYR A 123 -3.04 19.82 -7.10
CA TYR A 123 -2.42 19.17 -5.94
C TYR A 123 -3.06 17.83 -5.58
N GLY A 124 -4.24 17.54 -6.12
CA GLY A 124 -4.98 16.34 -5.81
C GLY A 124 -4.67 15.19 -6.77
N VAL A 125 -4.60 13.98 -6.26
CA VAL A 125 -4.44 12.75 -7.03
C VAL A 125 -5.56 11.79 -6.70
N LEU A 126 -6.25 11.32 -7.74
CA LEU A 126 -7.21 10.23 -7.67
C LEU A 126 -6.55 8.99 -8.24
N THR A 127 -6.48 7.93 -7.45
CA THR A 127 -5.94 6.62 -7.87
C THR A 127 -7.04 5.57 -7.77
N ALA A 128 -7.16 4.71 -8.76
CA ALA A 128 -8.04 3.54 -8.74
C ALA A 128 -7.23 2.28 -9.06
N GLY A 129 -7.31 1.27 -8.19
CA GLY A 129 -6.59 0.02 -8.31
C GLY A 129 -5.66 -0.28 -7.14
N ALA A 130 -4.81 -1.30 -7.31
CA ALA A 130 -3.81 -1.70 -6.34
C ALA A 130 -2.47 -1.04 -6.66
N LYS A 131 -1.97 -0.20 -5.76
CA LYS A 131 -0.69 0.50 -5.90
C LYS A 131 0.10 0.39 -4.61
N GLU A 132 1.41 0.16 -4.71
CA GLU A 132 2.34 0.24 -3.59
C GLU A 132 2.53 1.70 -3.17
N TYR A 133 2.39 1.97 -1.87
CA TYR A 133 2.65 3.28 -1.28
C TYR A 133 3.77 3.17 -0.25
N PRO A 134 4.66 4.17 -0.17
CA PRO A 134 5.65 4.22 0.89
C PRO A 134 4.96 4.45 2.26
N MET A 135 5.62 4.04 3.33
CA MET A 135 5.19 4.39 4.68
C MET A 135 5.40 5.88 4.93
N GLU A 136 4.43 6.51 5.52
CA GLU A 136 4.53 7.92 5.91
C GLU A 136 5.34 8.09 7.20
N LEU A 137 6.12 9.15 7.27
CA LEU A 137 6.96 9.51 8.45
C LEU A 137 7.85 8.37 8.96
N LYS A 138 8.15 7.39 8.13
CA LYS A 138 8.98 6.22 8.45
C LYS A 138 10.07 6.04 7.42
N ASN A 139 11.22 5.58 7.87
CA ASN A 139 12.27 5.15 6.96
C ASN A 139 11.92 3.79 6.36
N GLN A 140 11.89 3.69 5.03
CA GLN A 140 11.46 2.48 4.31
C GLN A 140 12.39 1.29 4.54
N SER A 141 13.68 1.54 4.83
CA SER A 141 14.72 0.50 4.96
C SER A 141 15.00 0.14 6.42
N LEU A 142 14.92 1.12 7.33
CA LEU A 142 15.32 0.96 8.73
C LEU A 142 14.15 0.68 9.66
N SER A 143 12.92 1.02 9.26
CA SER A 143 11.74 0.78 10.08
C SER A 143 11.28 -0.68 9.93
N SER A 144 10.83 -1.29 11.03
CA SER A 144 10.15 -2.59 11.02
C SER A 144 8.73 -2.54 10.45
N GLY A 145 8.24 -1.37 10.13
CA GLY A 145 6.92 -1.13 9.56
C GLY A 145 6.09 -0.13 10.36
N SER A 146 5.04 0.41 9.71
CA SER A 146 4.00 1.19 10.35
C SER A 146 2.94 0.25 10.95
N GLN A 147 2.25 0.70 11.99
CA GLN A 147 1.17 -0.08 12.59
C GLN A 147 -0.07 -0.16 11.69
N CYS A 148 -0.35 0.91 10.94
CA CYS A 148 -1.55 1.00 10.11
C CYS A 148 -1.25 0.78 8.62
N LEU A 149 -0.37 1.57 8.04
CA LEU A 149 -0.08 1.61 6.61
C LEU A 149 1.35 1.13 6.33
N GLY A 150 1.62 -0.10 6.76
CA GLY A 150 2.92 -0.74 6.54
C GLY A 150 3.07 -1.34 5.15
N ILE A 151 4.32 -1.63 4.76
CA ILE A 151 4.69 -2.24 3.50
C ILE A 151 4.95 -3.75 3.61
N ASN A 152 4.28 -4.42 4.56
CA ASN A 152 4.39 -5.86 4.78
C ASN A 152 3.33 -6.67 4.03
N ALA A 153 2.21 -6.06 3.68
CA ALA A 153 1.11 -6.70 2.96
C ALA A 153 1.07 -6.27 1.49
N ARG A 154 0.43 -7.08 0.66
CA ARG A 154 0.16 -6.70 -0.73
C ARG A 154 -0.74 -5.47 -0.79
N PRO A 155 -0.57 -4.62 -1.80
CA PRO A 155 -1.47 -3.48 -2.01
C PRO A 155 -2.92 -3.92 -2.16
N ILE A 156 -3.81 -3.23 -1.50
CA ILE A 156 -5.25 -3.48 -1.57
C ILE A 156 -5.83 -2.66 -2.73
N PRO A 157 -6.62 -3.26 -3.64
CA PRO A 157 -7.37 -2.53 -4.65
C PRO A 157 -8.30 -1.51 -3.98
N GLN A 158 -8.16 -0.23 -4.33
CA GLN A 158 -8.89 0.86 -3.70
C GLN A 158 -9.09 2.04 -4.64
N VAL A 159 -10.07 2.86 -4.35
CA VAL A 159 -10.19 4.22 -4.88
C VAL A 159 -9.67 5.15 -3.80
N ARG A 160 -8.62 5.90 -4.12
CA ARG A 160 -7.90 6.78 -3.19
C ARG A 160 -7.84 8.19 -3.74
N LEU A 161 -8.34 9.14 -2.97
CA LEU A 161 -8.14 10.58 -3.16
C LEU A 161 -7.04 11.05 -2.21
N ALA A 162 -6.01 11.70 -2.72
CA ALA A 162 -4.86 12.10 -1.93
C ALA A 162 -4.36 13.51 -2.29
N LEU A 163 -3.77 14.13 -1.31
CA LEU A 163 -2.78 15.20 -1.45
C LEU A 163 -1.42 14.56 -1.13
N PRO A 164 -0.67 14.07 -2.13
CA PRO A 164 0.53 13.28 -1.88
C PRO A 164 1.70 14.10 -1.35
N GLU A 165 1.69 15.39 -1.63
CA GLU A 165 2.69 16.36 -1.19
C GLU A 165 2.10 17.37 -0.22
N TYR A 166 2.94 18.01 0.57
CA TYR A 166 2.51 19.08 1.47
C TYR A 166 2.03 20.29 0.68
N TRP A 167 0.73 20.48 0.61
CA TRP A 167 0.10 21.65 0.02
C TRP A 167 0.09 22.81 1.02
N THR A 168 0.74 23.90 0.66
CA THR A 168 0.71 25.13 1.45
C THR A 168 -0.68 25.75 1.40
N LEU A 169 -1.31 25.87 2.54
CA LEU A 169 -2.65 26.45 2.64
C LEU A 169 -2.65 27.94 2.28
N PRO A 170 -3.69 28.43 1.59
CA PRO A 170 -3.75 29.83 1.15
C PRO A 170 -3.88 30.84 2.31
N PHE A 171 -4.12 30.33 3.52
CA PHE A 171 -4.10 31.10 4.76
C PHE A 171 -2.93 30.64 5.65
N GLY A 172 -2.58 31.42 6.69
CA GLY A 172 -1.46 31.07 7.56
C GLY A 172 -0.09 31.58 7.09
N ARG A 173 -0.04 32.47 6.09
CA ARG A 173 1.17 33.14 5.61
C ARG A 173 2.28 32.16 5.21
N GLY A 174 1.93 31.02 4.64
CA GLY A 174 2.89 30.01 4.20
C GLY A 174 3.42 29.09 5.33
N TRP A 175 2.93 29.21 6.56
CA TRP A 175 3.37 28.38 7.69
C TRP A 175 2.64 27.07 7.82
N LEU A 176 1.45 26.95 7.23
CA LEU A 176 0.60 25.76 7.37
C LEU A 176 0.58 24.99 6.06
N GLN A 177 0.94 23.72 6.15
CA GLN A 177 0.95 22.81 5.01
C GLN A 177 0.20 21.54 5.40
N LEU A 178 -0.59 21.03 4.46
CA LEU A 178 -1.44 19.84 4.63
C LEU A 178 -1.10 18.78 3.60
N LYS A 179 -1.02 17.55 4.05
CA LYS A 179 -0.88 16.34 3.24
C LYS A 179 -1.83 15.28 3.77
N GLY A 180 -2.28 14.35 2.93
CA GLY A 180 -3.13 13.26 3.42
C GLY A 180 -3.84 12.51 2.33
N HIS A 181 -4.68 11.56 2.75
CA HIS A 181 -5.51 10.78 1.83
C HIS A 181 -6.78 10.25 2.49
N LEU A 182 -7.69 9.87 1.63
CA LEU A 182 -8.90 9.13 1.95
C LEU A 182 -9.08 8.03 0.91
N ALA A 183 -9.31 6.80 1.34
CA ALA A 183 -9.47 5.68 0.41
C ALA A 183 -10.49 4.65 0.90
N TYR A 184 -11.16 4.02 -0.07
CA TYR A 184 -11.99 2.86 0.12
C TYR A 184 -11.60 1.78 -0.87
N GLY A 185 -11.57 0.54 -0.41
CA GLY A 185 -11.18 -0.62 -1.20
C GLY A 185 -11.78 -1.91 -0.66
N MET A 186 -11.29 -3.01 -1.18
CA MET A 186 -11.69 -4.34 -0.76
C MET A 186 -10.48 -5.26 -0.80
N THR A 187 -10.32 -6.09 0.22
CA THR A 187 -9.26 -7.10 0.24
C THR A 187 -9.53 -8.20 -0.79
N THR A 188 -8.45 -8.67 -1.40
CA THR A 188 -8.47 -9.82 -2.32
C THR A 188 -7.46 -10.83 -1.82
N ASP A 189 -7.87 -12.07 -1.60
CA ASP A 189 -7.01 -13.12 -1.05
C ASP A 189 -6.98 -14.42 -1.87
N ASP A 190 -7.74 -14.46 -2.96
CA ASP A 190 -7.85 -15.63 -3.83
C ASP A 190 -8.23 -16.92 -3.06
N GLY A 191 -8.99 -16.76 -1.97
CA GLY A 191 -9.46 -17.87 -1.15
C GLY A 191 -8.40 -18.52 -0.26
N TRP A 192 -7.18 -17.98 -0.18
CA TRP A 192 -6.08 -18.63 0.56
C TRP A 192 -6.38 -18.82 2.06
N GLN A 193 -7.12 -17.89 2.69
CA GLN A 193 -7.51 -18.04 4.10
C GLN A 193 -8.41 -19.23 4.30
N HIS A 194 -9.37 -19.43 3.41
CA HIS A 194 -10.25 -20.57 3.39
C HIS A 194 -9.45 -21.88 3.30
N ASP A 195 -8.48 -21.96 2.40
CA ASP A 195 -7.66 -23.15 2.18
C ASP A 195 -6.65 -23.35 3.32
N PHE A 196 -6.02 -22.30 3.79
CA PHE A 196 -5.06 -22.34 4.90
C PHE A 196 -5.71 -22.80 6.21
N THR A 197 -6.89 -22.32 6.53
CA THR A 197 -7.62 -22.69 7.74
C THR A 197 -8.29 -24.07 7.63
N LYS A 198 -8.33 -24.66 6.44
CA LYS A 198 -9.05 -25.92 6.14
C LYS A 198 -10.49 -25.91 6.65
N ARG A 199 -11.10 -24.74 6.72
CA ARG A 199 -12.42 -24.50 7.32
C ARG A 199 -12.55 -24.95 8.78
N GLN A 200 -11.47 -25.01 9.53
CA GLN A 200 -11.49 -25.43 10.93
C GLN A 200 -11.46 -24.27 11.93
N THR A 201 -11.04 -23.10 11.46
CA THR A 201 -11.02 -21.88 12.27
C THR A 201 -11.75 -20.76 11.55
N LYS A 202 -12.09 -19.70 12.27
CA LYS A 202 -12.70 -18.52 11.66
C LYS A 202 -11.77 -17.87 10.66
N TYR A 203 -12.35 -17.42 9.54
CA TYR A 203 -11.66 -16.65 8.50
C TYR A 203 -12.61 -15.64 7.89
N CYS A 204 -12.06 -14.68 7.12
CA CYS A 204 -12.83 -13.70 6.39
C CYS A 204 -12.26 -13.51 4.99
N ASP A 205 -13.13 -13.12 4.04
CA ASP A 205 -12.77 -12.80 2.69
C ASP A 205 -13.52 -11.54 2.21
N HIS A 206 -13.01 -10.92 1.13
CA HIS A 206 -13.62 -9.75 0.50
C HIS A 206 -14.02 -8.66 1.49
N MET A 207 -13.18 -8.45 2.53
CA MET A 207 -13.43 -7.41 3.52
C MET A 207 -13.33 -6.04 2.88
N LEU A 208 -14.29 -5.17 3.16
CA LEU A 208 -14.21 -3.78 2.80
C LEU A 208 -13.09 -3.11 3.60
N TYR A 209 -12.38 -2.23 2.95
CA TYR A 209 -11.20 -1.58 3.49
C TYR A 209 -11.37 -0.07 3.41
N HIS A 210 -11.05 0.61 4.48
CA HIS A 210 -10.98 2.06 4.53
C HIS A 210 -9.64 2.48 5.10
N SER A 211 -8.99 3.45 4.46
CA SER A 211 -7.82 4.12 5.02
C SER A 211 -7.93 5.62 4.88
N LYS A 212 -7.44 6.32 5.88
CA LYS A 212 -7.30 7.76 5.85
C LYS A 212 -6.07 8.19 6.63
N ALA A 213 -5.44 9.25 6.19
CA ALA A 213 -4.36 9.90 6.91
C ALA A 213 -4.42 11.41 6.69
N GLY A 214 -3.99 12.15 7.70
CA GLY A 214 -3.83 13.58 7.63
C GLY A 214 -2.56 13.98 8.34
N PHE A 215 -1.73 14.81 7.69
CA PHE A 215 -0.47 15.30 8.20
C PHE A 215 -0.47 16.82 8.10
N LEU A 216 -0.19 17.48 9.19
CA LEU A 216 -0.03 18.91 9.28
C LEU A 216 1.44 19.23 9.50
N ARG A 217 2.00 20.06 8.65
CA ARG A 217 3.32 20.66 8.85
C ARG A 217 3.16 22.13 9.20
N ILE A 218 3.80 22.54 10.27
CA ILE A 218 3.90 23.95 10.72
C ILE A 218 5.35 24.36 10.56
N GLY A 219 5.63 25.25 9.65
CA GLY A 219 6.98 25.72 9.36
C GLY A 219 7.01 26.52 8.05
N ASN A 220 8.01 27.37 7.92
CA ASN A 220 8.21 28.15 6.69
C ASN A 220 9.70 28.13 6.36
N GLU A 221 10.04 27.45 5.27
CA GLU A 221 11.43 27.31 4.81
C GLU A 221 12.08 28.64 4.41
N ASN A 222 11.26 29.64 4.08
CA ASN A 222 11.71 30.99 3.74
C ASN A 222 11.83 31.92 4.96
N ALA A 223 11.51 31.43 6.16
CA ALA A 223 11.63 32.20 7.39
C ALA A 223 13.06 32.17 7.93
N PHE A 224 13.40 33.16 8.75
CA PHE A 224 14.70 33.22 9.42
C PHE A 224 15.01 31.98 10.26
N CYS A 225 13.99 31.31 10.81
CA CYS A 225 14.14 30.06 11.54
C CYS A 225 13.54 28.90 10.71
N PRO A 226 14.36 28.01 10.12
CA PRO A 226 13.89 26.94 9.26
C PRO A 226 13.35 25.73 10.00
N LEU A 227 12.91 25.89 11.24
CA LEU A 227 12.31 24.80 12.02
C LEU A 227 10.90 24.50 11.51
N SER A 228 10.61 23.22 11.34
CA SER A 228 9.27 22.73 11.06
C SER A 228 8.87 21.62 12.05
N ILE A 229 7.59 21.56 12.35
CA ILE A 229 6.98 20.50 13.15
C ILE A 229 5.97 19.80 12.27
N GLU A 230 6.08 18.49 12.19
CA GLU A 230 5.14 17.64 11.50
C GLU A 230 4.38 16.77 12.49
N MET A 231 3.07 16.73 12.35
CA MET A 231 2.20 15.82 13.09
C MET A 231 1.20 15.19 12.17
N GLY A 232 0.85 13.93 12.43
CA GLY A 232 -0.07 13.21 11.57
C GLY A 232 -0.81 12.11 12.30
N LEU A 233 -1.93 11.73 11.71
CA LEU A 233 -2.75 10.61 12.14
C LEU A 233 -3.04 9.72 10.95
N GLU A 234 -2.81 8.43 11.12
CA GLU A 234 -3.16 7.37 10.19
C GLU A 234 -4.24 6.49 10.79
N MET A 235 -5.23 6.13 10.00
CA MET A 235 -6.27 5.19 10.39
C MET A 235 -6.55 4.19 9.28
N VAL A 236 -6.80 2.95 9.70
CA VAL A 236 -7.24 1.86 8.84
C VAL A 236 -8.40 1.15 9.52
N ALA A 237 -9.43 0.83 8.75
CA ALA A 237 -10.54 0.01 9.21
C ALA A 237 -10.85 -1.08 8.17
N GLN A 238 -11.13 -2.27 8.65
CA GLN A 238 -11.73 -3.35 7.87
C GLN A 238 -13.15 -3.54 8.39
N PHE A 239 -14.10 -3.63 7.48
CA PHE A 239 -15.51 -3.77 7.82
C PHE A 239 -16.26 -4.53 6.72
N GLY A 240 -17.49 -4.92 6.98
CA GLY A 240 -18.29 -5.63 5.99
C GLY A 240 -17.64 -6.94 5.52
N GLY A 241 -17.70 -7.24 4.23
CA GLY A 241 -17.14 -8.46 3.65
C GLY A 241 -17.89 -9.73 4.03
N ASN A 242 -17.21 -10.87 3.99
CA ASN A 242 -17.75 -12.15 4.42
C ASN A 242 -16.91 -12.68 5.58
N ALA A 243 -17.54 -12.93 6.71
CA ALA A 243 -16.90 -13.53 7.87
C ALA A 243 -17.50 -14.91 8.11
N TYR A 244 -16.67 -15.88 8.42
CA TYR A 244 -17.06 -17.28 8.64
C TYR A 244 -16.56 -17.75 9.99
N ARG A 245 -17.41 -18.50 10.69
CA ARG A 245 -17.11 -19.05 12.00
C ARG A 245 -17.54 -20.51 12.07
N PRO A 246 -16.72 -21.41 12.66
CA PRO A 246 -17.15 -22.78 12.92
C PRO A 246 -18.20 -22.81 14.03
N ILE A 247 -19.32 -23.45 13.77
CA ILE A 247 -20.37 -23.75 14.76
C ILE A 247 -20.68 -25.25 14.65
N GLY A 248 -20.22 -26.04 15.62
CA GLY A 248 -20.21 -27.49 15.51
C GLY A 248 -19.35 -27.96 14.34
N ASP A 249 -19.89 -28.84 13.49
CA ASP A 249 -19.19 -29.36 12.31
C ASP A 249 -19.38 -28.53 11.04
N SER A 250 -20.03 -27.38 11.15
CA SER A 250 -20.37 -26.53 9.99
C SER A 250 -19.72 -25.14 10.09
N MET A 251 -19.32 -24.59 8.93
CA MET A 251 -18.92 -23.19 8.81
C MET A 251 -20.16 -22.34 8.52
N VAL A 252 -20.42 -21.36 9.36
CA VAL A 252 -21.56 -20.45 9.23
C VAL A 252 -21.05 -19.05 8.90
N GLN A 253 -21.66 -18.44 7.89
CA GLN A 253 -21.40 -17.05 7.56
C GLN A 253 -22.05 -16.13 8.59
N ILE A 254 -21.26 -15.23 9.14
CA ILE A 254 -21.73 -14.23 10.11
C ILE A 254 -22.17 -12.98 9.35
N PRO A 255 -23.32 -12.39 9.70
CA PRO A 255 -23.76 -11.12 9.14
C PRO A 255 -22.72 -10.02 9.39
N THR A 256 -22.40 -9.25 8.37
CA THR A 256 -21.47 -8.10 8.43
C THR A 256 -22.14 -6.84 7.89
N GLU A 257 -21.73 -5.68 8.35
CA GLU A 257 -22.27 -4.40 7.87
C GLU A 257 -21.67 -4.02 6.52
N LYS A 258 -22.46 -4.20 5.43
CA LYS A 258 -22.09 -3.82 4.04
C LYS A 258 -22.85 -2.61 3.53
N ASN A 259 -23.58 -1.92 4.41
CA ASN A 259 -24.45 -0.80 4.07
C ASN A 259 -23.74 0.56 4.21
N LEU A 260 -24.40 1.63 3.80
CA LEU A 260 -23.87 2.99 3.91
C LEU A 260 -23.52 3.38 5.35
N LYS A 261 -24.17 2.79 6.34
CA LYS A 261 -23.89 3.01 7.76
C LYS A 261 -22.49 2.47 8.12
N GLY A 262 -22.12 1.26 7.61
CA GLY A 262 -20.77 0.69 7.80
C GLY A 262 -19.69 1.58 7.17
N PHE A 263 -19.93 2.13 5.97
CA PHE A 263 -19.00 3.09 5.36
C PHE A 263 -18.82 4.36 6.21
N TRP A 264 -19.90 4.87 6.77
CA TRP A 264 -19.86 6.03 7.65
C TRP A 264 -19.14 5.74 8.96
N HIS A 265 -19.38 4.58 9.58
CA HIS A 265 -18.68 4.14 10.79
C HIS A 265 -17.17 4.04 10.56
N ALA A 266 -16.74 3.45 9.43
CA ALA A 266 -15.34 3.39 9.06
C ALA A 266 -14.74 4.80 8.86
N LEU A 267 -15.49 5.72 8.24
CA LEU A 267 -15.05 7.11 8.04
C LEU A 267 -14.94 7.87 9.36
N SER A 268 -15.93 7.76 10.24
CA SER A 268 -15.99 8.51 11.51
C SER A 268 -15.19 7.87 12.63
N ALA A 269 -14.66 6.66 12.42
CA ALA A 269 -14.00 5.86 13.44
C ALA A 269 -14.91 5.51 14.64
N THR A 270 -16.19 5.44 14.43
CA THR A 270 -17.16 4.92 15.40
C THR A 270 -17.24 3.41 15.24
N GLY A 271 -17.29 2.68 16.35
CA GLY A 271 -17.39 1.22 16.32
C GLY A 271 -18.64 0.74 15.57
N SER A 272 -18.61 -0.53 15.09
CA SER A 272 -19.80 -1.17 14.53
C SER A 272 -20.80 -1.53 15.65
N ASP A 273 -22.09 -1.58 15.32
CA ASP A 273 -23.11 -2.06 16.25
C ASP A 273 -23.03 -3.60 16.48
N ALA A 274 -22.32 -4.32 15.60
CA ALA A 274 -21.96 -5.72 15.80
C ALA A 274 -20.77 -5.77 16.75
N GLY A 275 -21.03 -5.96 18.03
CA GLY A 275 -20.01 -5.91 19.09
C GLY A 275 -18.73 -6.70 18.80
N GLU A 276 -17.64 -6.39 19.52
CA GLU A 276 -16.28 -6.95 19.39
C GLU A 276 -16.19 -8.48 19.60
N GLY A 277 -17.16 -9.23 19.25
CA GLY A 277 -17.23 -10.68 19.45
C GLY A 277 -17.62 -11.48 18.21
N ALA A 278 -17.78 -10.82 17.09
CA ALA A 278 -18.10 -11.51 15.83
C ALA A 278 -16.83 -11.98 15.11
#